data_ef6256c3bc6cb69a8e984b6d4fecac00
#
_entry.id   ef6256c3bc6cb69a8e984b6d4fecac00
#
_cell.length_a   1.000
_cell.length_b   1.000
_cell.length_c   1.000
_cell.angle_alpha   90.00
_cell.angle_beta   90.00
_cell.angle_gamma   90.00
#
_symmetry.space_group_name_H-M   'P 1'
#
loop_
_entity.id
_entity.type
_entity.pdbx_description
1 polymer ?
#
loop_
_entity_poly.entity_id
_entity_poly.type
_entity_poly.pdbx_seq_one_letter_code
_entity_poly.pdbx_strand_id
1 'polypeptide(L)'
;MSFLDPQRLRYFASGAVLALALAAACPASAKVLARVDGVEITDDDVQVALDDLGPTLPQQIEGPQREAYVLDYLIDLRLVAKKAAAEKMGEGADAARRLAYFRDKVMMETLLGKVAKDGATDAAMKKVYDEAAAKQKSEEEISARHILVPTEEEAKAALKRVRGGEDFAKVADDVSKDPGSKGGDLGWFTKDRMVPEFGEAAYKLKKGEISDPVKSQFGWHVIKLEDKRVKPFPSFEEVKTQVAQYVAQKSQSELIMKLREGAKIERMEAPPAPVLPPLAPR
;
A
#
# COMPACT_ATOMS: atom_id res chain seq x y z
N MET A 1 71.51 -4.86 -66.02
CA MET A 1 71.34 -3.60 -66.75
C MET A 1 70.20 -2.90 -65.97
N SER A 2 70.58 -1.99 -65.11
CA SER A 2 70.60 -0.56 -65.39
C SER A 2 69.13 -0.01 -65.50
N PHE A 3 68.59 0.96 -64.87
CA PHE A 3 69.08 2.17 -64.20
C PHE A 3 67.92 2.81 -63.44
N LEU A 4 68.24 3.38 -62.26
CA LEU A 4 67.98 4.74 -61.74
C LEU A 4 66.52 5.11 -61.33
N ASP A 5 66.34 5.22 -60.07
CA ASP A 5 66.18 6.36 -59.18
C ASP A 5 66.00 7.74 -59.85
N PRO A 6 65.56 8.75 -59.17
CA PRO A 6 64.76 8.99 -57.93
C PRO A 6 63.78 10.19 -58.09
N GLN A 7 63.20 10.49 -56.93
CA GLN A 7 62.83 11.85 -56.48
C GLN A 7 61.49 12.46 -56.84
N ARG A 8 60.94 12.89 -55.68
CA ARG A 8 60.09 14.06 -55.41
C ARG A 8 58.58 13.86 -55.58
N LEU A 9 57.85 13.91 -54.48
CA LEU A 9 57.30 15.17 -54.04
C LEU A 9 56.63 15.04 -52.66
N ARG A 10 57.08 15.87 -51.74
CA ARG A 10 56.47 16.10 -50.45
C ARG A 10 55.15 16.82 -50.66
N TYR A 11 54.08 16.27 -50.10
CA TYR A 11 52.90 17.05 -49.72
C TYR A 11 52.58 16.75 -48.26
N PHE A 12 52.81 17.75 -47.41
CA PHE A 12 52.27 17.85 -46.08
C PHE A 12 50.76 18.06 -46.20
N ALA A 13 50.00 17.12 -45.75
CA ALA A 13 48.59 17.34 -45.43
C ALA A 13 48.44 17.13 -43.92
N SER A 14 48.41 18.24 -43.21
CA SER A 14 48.04 18.29 -41.79
C SER A 14 46.58 17.89 -41.65
N GLY A 15 46.33 16.63 -41.38
CA GLY A 15 45.00 16.16 -40.93
C GLY A 15 44.91 16.33 -39.42
N ALA A 16 44.19 17.34 -38.98
CA ALA A 16 43.80 17.48 -37.58
C ALA A 16 42.90 16.31 -37.23
N VAL A 17 43.43 15.33 -36.48
CA VAL A 17 42.62 14.28 -35.83
C VAL A 17 41.91 14.94 -34.68
N LEU A 18 40.63 15.26 -34.91
CA LEU A 18 39.68 15.66 -33.84
C LEU A 18 39.43 14.42 -32.99
N ALA A 19 40.21 14.26 -31.91
CA ALA A 19 39.90 13.25 -30.87
C ALA A 19 38.61 13.66 -30.18
N LEU A 20 37.49 13.07 -30.62
CA LEU A 20 36.24 13.11 -29.89
C LEU A 20 36.48 12.31 -28.61
N ALA A 21 36.79 12.99 -27.53
CA ALA A 21 36.76 12.41 -26.19
C ALA A 21 35.29 12.07 -25.88
N LEU A 22 34.87 10.82 -26.14
CA LEU A 22 33.72 10.25 -25.51
C LEU A 22 34.04 10.27 -23.99
N ALA A 23 33.50 11.24 -23.29
CA ALA A 23 33.40 11.17 -21.85
C ALA A 23 32.45 9.98 -21.54
N ALA A 24 33.02 8.79 -21.41
CA ALA A 24 32.35 7.70 -20.75
C ALA A 24 32.00 8.22 -19.36
N ALA A 25 30.70 8.44 -19.11
CA ALA A 25 30.23 8.66 -17.76
C ALA A 25 30.61 7.38 -16.99
N CYS A 26 31.71 7.44 -16.23
CA CYS A 26 32.00 6.40 -15.25
C CYS A 26 30.77 6.29 -14.36
N PRO A 27 30.20 5.09 -14.19
CA PRO A 27 29.22 4.91 -13.12
C PRO A 27 29.88 5.41 -11.85
N ALA A 28 29.15 6.20 -11.06
CA ALA A 28 29.63 6.67 -9.77
C ALA A 28 30.13 5.44 -9.01
N SER A 29 31.45 5.41 -8.74
CA SER A 29 32.04 4.29 -8.01
C SER A 29 31.45 4.27 -6.63
N ALA A 30 30.88 3.13 -6.22
CA ALA A 30 30.34 2.93 -4.87
C ALA A 30 31.38 3.37 -3.83
N LYS A 31 30.95 4.10 -2.83
CA LYS A 31 31.85 4.61 -1.78
C LYS A 31 32.28 3.49 -0.85
N VAL A 32 33.58 3.21 -0.75
CA VAL A 32 34.10 2.24 0.20
C VAL A 32 33.97 2.77 1.62
N LEU A 33 33.26 2.05 2.48
CA LEU A 33 33.01 2.40 3.88
C LEU A 33 33.95 1.62 4.83
N ALA A 34 34.28 0.38 4.51
CA ALA A 34 35.20 -0.45 5.30
C ALA A 34 35.96 -1.45 4.41
N ARG A 35 37.01 -2.05 4.95
CA ARG A 35 37.71 -3.20 4.37
C ARG A 35 37.94 -4.25 5.43
N VAL A 36 37.52 -5.49 5.15
CA VAL A 36 37.72 -6.66 5.99
C VAL A 36 38.65 -7.61 5.25
N ASP A 37 39.89 -7.77 5.74
CA ASP A 37 40.93 -8.59 5.07
C ASP A 37 41.12 -8.26 3.57
N GLY A 38 41.04 -6.99 3.22
CA GLY A 38 41.19 -6.50 1.83
C GLY A 38 39.90 -6.53 1.00
N VAL A 39 38.83 -7.14 1.49
CA VAL A 39 37.50 -7.12 0.83
C VAL A 39 36.74 -5.86 1.22
N GLU A 40 36.32 -5.11 0.24
CA GLU A 40 35.59 -3.85 0.45
C GLU A 40 34.14 -4.10 0.88
N ILE A 41 33.63 -3.22 1.72
CA ILE A 41 32.23 -3.02 2.04
C ILE A 41 31.88 -1.60 1.61
N THR A 42 30.89 -1.48 0.74
CA THR A 42 30.50 -0.22 0.11
C THR A 42 29.18 0.31 0.70
N ASP A 43 28.84 1.54 0.35
CA ASP A 43 27.53 2.12 0.64
C ASP A 43 26.39 1.36 -0.02
N ASP A 44 26.61 0.79 -1.23
CA ASP A 44 25.64 -0.10 -1.87
C ASP A 44 25.40 -1.39 -1.06
N ASP A 45 26.46 -1.99 -0.48
CA ASP A 45 26.32 -3.16 0.40
C ASP A 45 25.49 -2.81 1.65
N VAL A 46 25.73 -1.64 2.23
CA VAL A 46 24.97 -1.15 3.39
C VAL A 46 23.50 -0.93 3.03
N GLN A 47 23.23 -0.38 1.84
CA GLN A 47 21.85 -0.18 1.38
C GLN A 47 21.12 -1.51 1.19
N VAL A 48 21.75 -2.51 0.58
CA VAL A 48 21.18 -3.86 0.43
C VAL A 48 20.86 -4.47 1.80
N ALA A 49 21.76 -4.31 2.77
CA ALA A 49 21.54 -4.84 4.12
C ALA A 49 20.47 -4.06 4.89
N LEU A 50 20.34 -2.74 4.66
CA LEU A 50 19.26 -1.91 5.20
C LEU A 50 17.89 -2.33 4.68
N ASP A 51 17.79 -2.70 3.41
CA ASP A 51 16.54 -3.17 2.80
C ASP A 51 16.10 -4.52 3.39
N ASP A 52 17.05 -5.41 3.68
CA ASP A 52 16.77 -6.73 4.26
C ASP A 52 16.49 -6.67 5.77
N LEU A 53 17.31 -5.96 6.51
CA LEU A 53 17.25 -5.89 7.99
C LEU A 53 16.27 -4.83 8.50
N GLY A 54 15.86 -3.88 7.64
CA GLY A 54 15.10 -2.69 8.04
C GLY A 54 13.93 -2.96 8.98
N PRO A 55 13.08 -3.98 8.74
CA PRO A 55 11.97 -4.31 9.62
C PRO A 55 12.38 -4.85 11.00
N THR A 56 13.60 -5.36 11.14
CA THR A 56 14.12 -6.00 12.36
C THR A 56 15.04 -5.09 13.17
N LEU A 57 15.46 -3.96 12.61
CA LEU A 57 16.31 -3.01 13.30
C LEU A 57 15.56 -2.34 14.47
N PRO A 58 16.27 -2.05 15.58
CA PRO A 58 15.69 -1.32 16.71
C PRO A 58 15.15 0.04 16.23
N GLN A 59 13.91 0.36 16.62
CA GLN A 59 13.22 1.60 16.20
C GLN A 59 13.90 2.89 16.71
N GLN A 60 14.74 2.75 17.74
CA GLN A 60 15.46 3.90 18.34
C GLN A 60 16.68 4.33 17.52
N ILE A 61 17.10 3.53 16.54
CA ILE A 61 18.29 3.80 15.72
C ILE A 61 17.83 4.43 14.40
N GLU A 62 18.17 5.71 14.18
CA GLU A 62 17.75 6.47 13.00
C GLU A 62 18.94 7.14 12.30
N GLY A 63 18.73 7.51 11.04
CA GLY A 63 19.70 8.27 10.24
C GLY A 63 21.10 7.65 10.18
N PRO A 64 22.17 8.43 10.37
CA PRO A 64 23.56 7.95 10.27
C PRO A 64 23.93 6.83 11.26
N GLN A 65 23.25 6.76 12.40
CA GLN A 65 23.48 5.69 13.38
C GLN A 65 22.99 4.34 12.85
N ARG A 66 21.93 4.35 12.05
CA ARG A 66 21.39 3.14 11.41
C ARG A 66 22.37 2.59 10.37
N GLU A 67 22.97 3.45 9.56
CA GLU A 67 24.00 3.07 8.59
C GLU A 67 25.24 2.50 9.29
N ALA A 68 25.71 3.16 10.35
CA ALA A 68 26.84 2.68 11.13
C ALA A 68 26.59 1.32 11.77
N TYR A 69 25.41 1.11 12.35
CA TYR A 69 24.99 -0.19 12.91
C TYR A 69 25.00 -1.31 11.87
N VAL A 70 24.47 -1.03 10.66
CA VAL A 70 24.45 -2.02 9.57
C VAL A 70 25.85 -2.26 9.02
N LEU A 71 26.69 -1.25 8.97
CA LEU A 71 28.10 -1.42 8.57
C LEU A 71 28.85 -2.35 9.55
N ASP A 72 28.68 -2.15 10.85
CA ASP A 72 29.25 -3.05 11.86
C ASP A 72 28.73 -4.48 11.73
N TYR A 73 27.43 -4.64 11.51
CA TYR A 73 26.83 -5.93 11.20
C TYR A 73 27.46 -6.60 9.97
N LEU A 74 27.69 -5.85 8.87
CA LEU A 74 28.33 -6.39 7.67
C LEU A 74 29.78 -6.79 7.89
N ILE A 75 30.52 -6.04 8.72
CA ILE A 75 31.88 -6.39 9.13
C ILE A 75 31.86 -7.74 9.88
N ASP A 76 30.99 -7.89 10.87
CA ASP A 76 30.86 -9.12 11.64
C ASP A 76 30.41 -10.29 10.76
N LEU A 77 29.43 -10.05 9.87
CA LEU A 77 28.99 -11.04 8.89
C LEU A 77 30.15 -11.57 8.04
N ARG A 78 31.01 -10.68 7.52
CA ARG A 78 32.19 -11.07 6.73
C ARG A 78 33.19 -11.89 7.53
N LEU A 79 33.46 -11.50 8.77
CA LEU A 79 34.40 -12.21 9.65
C LEU A 79 33.89 -13.62 10.00
N VAL A 80 32.60 -13.73 10.38
CA VAL A 80 31.99 -15.03 10.72
C VAL A 80 31.88 -15.93 9.48
N ALA A 81 31.47 -15.37 8.33
CA ALA A 81 31.40 -16.12 7.08
C ALA A 81 32.77 -16.68 6.65
N LYS A 82 33.84 -15.86 6.79
CA LYS A 82 35.22 -16.31 6.51
C LYS A 82 35.62 -17.47 7.40
N LYS A 83 35.32 -17.39 8.70
CA LYS A 83 35.63 -18.49 9.67
C LYS A 83 34.84 -19.74 9.30
N ALA A 84 33.53 -19.61 9.00
CA ALA A 84 32.69 -20.72 8.59
C ALA A 84 33.20 -21.40 7.29
N ALA A 85 33.64 -20.59 6.31
CA ALA A 85 34.22 -21.11 5.08
C ALA A 85 35.52 -21.89 5.32
N ALA A 86 36.42 -21.39 6.21
CA ALA A 86 37.62 -22.09 6.59
C ALA A 86 37.35 -23.46 7.26
N GLU A 87 36.20 -23.59 7.92
CA GLU A 87 35.70 -24.83 8.53
C GLU A 87 34.83 -25.66 7.58
N LYS A 88 34.71 -25.26 6.31
CA LYS A 88 33.89 -25.92 5.27
C LYS A 88 32.38 -26.01 5.60
N MET A 89 31.90 -25.15 6.50
CA MET A 89 30.51 -25.18 6.93
C MET A 89 29.51 -24.79 5.82
N GLY A 90 29.97 -24.10 4.76
CA GLY A 90 29.17 -23.76 3.59
C GLY A 90 29.14 -24.83 2.49
N GLU A 91 29.75 -26.00 2.73
CA GLU A 91 29.86 -27.08 1.76
C GLU A 91 28.78 -28.17 2.00
N GLY A 92 28.46 -28.92 0.91
CA GLY A 92 27.52 -30.04 0.97
C GLY A 92 26.13 -29.73 0.42
N ALA A 93 25.33 -30.79 0.32
CA ALA A 93 24.02 -30.72 -0.39
C ALA A 93 23.03 -29.78 0.28
N ASP A 94 23.07 -29.66 1.61
CA ASP A 94 22.16 -28.77 2.35
C ASP A 94 22.48 -27.30 2.12
N ALA A 95 23.75 -26.93 2.17
CA ALA A 95 24.20 -25.57 1.88
C ALA A 95 23.87 -25.18 0.44
N ALA A 96 24.13 -26.09 -0.52
CA ALA A 96 23.81 -25.88 -1.93
C ALA A 96 22.29 -25.64 -2.15
N ARG A 97 21.43 -26.45 -1.48
CA ARG A 97 19.97 -26.25 -1.55
C ARG A 97 19.54 -24.89 -1.00
N ARG A 98 20.08 -24.48 0.14
CA ARG A 98 19.80 -23.17 0.75
C ARG A 98 20.23 -22.02 -0.13
N LEU A 99 21.43 -22.08 -0.68
CA LEU A 99 21.93 -21.05 -1.60
C LEU A 99 21.08 -20.95 -2.88
N ALA A 100 20.70 -22.11 -3.46
CA ALA A 100 19.81 -22.13 -4.62
C ALA A 100 18.45 -21.48 -4.30
N TYR A 101 17.86 -21.83 -3.16
CA TYR A 101 16.59 -21.23 -2.71
C TYR A 101 16.69 -19.70 -2.55
N PHE A 102 17.72 -19.20 -1.87
CA PHE A 102 17.89 -17.76 -1.67
C PHE A 102 18.16 -17.03 -2.99
N ARG A 103 18.96 -17.62 -3.89
CA ARG A 103 19.16 -17.05 -5.23
C ARG A 103 17.84 -16.96 -5.99
N ASP A 104 17.06 -18.02 -6.03
CA ASP A 104 15.79 -18.05 -6.75
C ASP A 104 14.78 -17.08 -6.13
N LYS A 105 14.78 -16.95 -4.79
CA LYS A 105 13.97 -15.95 -4.07
C LYS A 105 14.33 -14.54 -4.48
N VAL A 106 15.62 -14.18 -4.48
CA VAL A 106 16.08 -12.83 -4.90
C VAL A 106 15.67 -12.53 -6.35
N MET A 107 15.85 -13.50 -7.25
CA MET A 107 15.44 -13.33 -8.66
C MET A 107 13.91 -13.14 -8.78
N MET A 108 13.13 -13.90 -8.03
CA MET A 108 11.66 -13.76 -8.00
C MET A 108 11.26 -12.38 -7.48
N GLU A 109 11.79 -11.93 -6.35
CA GLU A 109 11.48 -10.64 -5.75
C GLU A 109 11.87 -9.47 -6.68
N THR A 110 13.04 -9.55 -7.31
CA THR A 110 13.51 -8.55 -8.28
C THR A 110 12.58 -8.47 -9.49
N LEU A 111 12.19 -9.61 -10.08
CA LEU A 111 11.29 -9.64 -11.22
C LEU A 111 9.90 -9.14 -10.85
N LEU A 112 9.34 -9.63 -9.74
CA LEU A 112 8.00 -9.20 -9.28
C LEU A 112 7.98 -7.72 -8.90
N GLY A 113 9.04 -7.20 -8.28
CA GLY A 113 9.20 -5.77 -7.99
C GLY A 113 9.20 -4.92 -9.26
N LYS A 114 9.97 -5.36 -10.28
CA LYS A 114 9.97 -4.69 -11.59
C LYS A 114 8.59 -4.70 -12.24
N VAL A 115 7.92 -5.85 -12.25
CA VAL A 115 6.58 -6.00 -12.86
C VAL A 115 5.54 -5.16 -12.13
N ALA A 116 5.61 -5.09 -10.81
CA ALA A 116 4.74 -4.23 -10.00
C ALA A 116 4.92 -2.74 -10.37
N LYS A 117 6.17 -2.29 -10.45
CA LYS A 117 6.52 -0.91 -10.80
C LYS A 117 6.09 -0.56 -12.24
N ASP A 118 6.42 -1.42 -13.21
CA ASP A 118 6.10 -1.21 -14.62
C ASP A 118 4.59 -1.29 -14.88
N GLY A 119 3.85 -2.09 -14.10
CA GLY A 119 2.40 -2.25 -14.19
C GLY A 119 1.62 -1.09 -13.57
N ALA A 120 2.13 -0.47 -12.51
CA ALA A 120 1.44 0.60 -11.78
C ALA A 120 1.56 1.98 -12.46
N THR A 121 1.28 2.04 -13.75
CA THR A 121 1.24 3.31 -14.51
C THR A 121 -0.01 4.12 -14.18
N ASP A 122 0.06 5.45 -14.32
CA ASP A 122 -1.12 6.32 -14.11
C ASP A 122 -2.31 5.91 -14.99
N ALA A 123 -2.06 5.47 -16.23
CA ALA A 123 -3.10 4.99 -17.14
C ALA A 123 -3.77 3.70 -16.62
N ALA A 124 -2.98 2.74 -16.13
CA ALA A 124 -3.50 1.48 -15.58
C ALA A 124 -4.29 1.74 -14.29
N MET A 125 -3.78 2.60 -13.42
CA MET A 125 -4.45 2.99 -12.18
C MET A 125 -5.78 3.69 -12.47
N LYS A 126 -5.78 4.67 -13.39
CA LYS A 126 -6.98 5.40 -13.78
C LYS A 126 -8.04 4.46 -14.37
N LYS A 127 -7.64 3.52 -15.22
CA LYS A 127 -8.55 2.52 -15.79
C LYS A 127 -9.22 1.69 -14.70
N VAL A 128 -8.47 1.17 -13.73
CA VAL A 128 -9.02 0.38 -12.62
C VAL A 128 -9.98 1.22 -11.77
N TYR A 129 -9.62 2.45 -11.48
CA TYR A 129 -10.47 3.38 -10.75
C TYR A 129 -11.79 3.65 -11.49
N ASP A 130 -11.72 3.98 -12.79
CA ASP A 130 -12.91 4.29 -13.60
C ASP A 130 -13.84 3.04 -13.72
N GLU A 131 -13.25 1.83 -13.87
CA GLU A 131 -14.01 0.58 -13.86
C GLU A 131 -14.70 0.30 -12.52
N ALA A 132 -14.05 0.62 -11.40
CA ALA A 132 -14.62 0.47 -10.06
C ALA A 132 -15.74 1.50 -9.84
N ALA A 133 -15.52 2.76 -10.22
CA ALA A 133 -16.51 3.84 -10.13
C ALA A 133 -17.76 3.51 -10.96
N ALA A 134 -17.59 2.96 -12.17
CA ALA A 134 -18.70 2.58 -13.04
C ALA A 134 -19.52 1.40 -12.51
N LYS A 135 -18.90 0.51 -11.70
CA LYS A 135 -19.55 -0.65 -11.11
C LYS A 135 -20.18 -0.38 -9.74
N GLN A 136 -19.87 0.77 -9.15
CA GLN A 136 -20.44 1.13 -7.86
C GLN A 136 -21.97 1.25 -7.98
N LYS A 137 -22.66 0.52 -7.11
CA LYS A 137 -24.09 0.72 -6.93
C LYS A 137 -24.32 2.07 -6.23
N SER A 138 -25.29 2.83 -6.74
CA SER A 138 -25.75 4.03 -6.06
C SER A 138 -26.25 3.66 -4.66
N GLU A 139 -25.51 4.07 -3.65
CA GLU A 139 -25.90 3.92 -2.26
C GLU A 139 -26.38 5.28 -1.76
N GLU A 140 -27.62 5.34 -1.25
CA GLU A 140 -28.13 6.57 -0.63
C GLU A 140 -27.56 6.68 0.78
N GLU A 141 -27.05 7.85 1.13
CA GLU A 141 -26.73 8.21 2.51
C GLU A 141 -27.54 9.44 2.91
N ILE A 142 -27.87 9.50 4.19
CA ILE A 142 -28.63 10.57 4.77
C ILE A 142 -27.85 11.25 5.89
N SER A 143 -28.08 12.54 6.08
CA SER A 143 -27.66 13.30 7.23
C SER A 143 -28.85 13.56 8.13
N ALA A 144 -28.75 13.20 9.40
CA ALA A 144 -29.85 13.35 10.33
C ALA A 144 -29.36 13.80 11.72
N ARG A 145 -30.29 14.39 12.46
CA ARG A 145 -30.15 14.63 13.90
C ARG A 145 -31.09 13.71 14.65
N HIS A 146 -30.74 13.35 15.88
CA HIS A 146 -31.65 12.61 16.75
C HIS A 146 -31.63 13.10 18.21
N ILE A 147 -32.68 12.77 18.89
CA ILE A 147 -32.82 12.90 20.35
C ILE A 147 -33.08 11.50 20.89
N LEU A 148 -32.22 10.99 21.75
CA LEU A 148 -32.37 9.69 22.41
C LEU A 148 -32.77 9.88 23.86
N VAL A 149 -33.88 9.27 24.26
CA VAL A 149 -34.38 9.33 25.64
C VAL A 149 -34.86 7.95 26.11
N PRO A 150 -34.91 7.69 27.44
CA PRO A 150 -35.29 6.38 27.97
C PRO A 150 -36.75 5.98 27.75
N THR A 151 -37.68 6.94 27.76
CA THR A 151 -39.13 6.65 27.75
C THR A 151 -39.84 7.28 26.55
N GLU A 152 -40.97 6.70 26.19
CA GLU A 152 -41.83 7.23 25.11
C GLU A 152 -42.41 8.60 25.47
N GLU A 153 -42.73 8.81 26.74
CA GLU A 153 -43.25 10.08 27.27
C GLU A 153 -42.26 11.22 27.11
N GLU A 154 -40.97 10.95 27.41
CA GLU A 154 -39.89 11.93 27.19
C GLU A 154 -39.68 12.21 25.71
N ALA A 155 -39.79 11.19 24.86
CA ALA A 155 -39.69 11.37 23.40
C ALA A 155 -40.85 12.20 22.83
N LYS A 156 -42.08 11.96 23.29
CA LYS A 156 -43.24 12.78 22.94
C LYS A 156 -43.12 14.22 23.45
N ALA A 157 -42.55 14.43 24.65
CA ALA A 157 -42.28 15.76 25.17
C ALA A 157 -41.23 16.51 24.30
N ALA A 158 -40.12 15.84 23.96
CA ALA A 158 -39.11 16.39 23.06
C ALA A 158 -39.68 16.71 21.67
N LEU A 159 -40.48 15.79 21.11
CA LEU A 159 -41.15 15.98 19.83
C LEU A 159 -42.08 17.19 19.84
N LYS A 160 -42.83 17.40 20.91
CA LYS A 160 -43.72 18.57 21.06
C LYS A 160 -42.93 19.88 21.05
N ARG A 161 -41.78 19.93 21.73
CA ARG A 161 -40.87 21.10 21.73
C ARG A 161 -40.38 21.44 20.33
N VAL A 162 -39.80 20.45 19.61
CA VAL A 162 -39.24 20.67 18.31
C VAL A 162 -40.30 20.96 17.22
N ARG A 163 -41.50 20.34 17.30
CA ARG A 163 -42.64 20.68 16.42
C ARG A 163 -43.26 22.03 16.76
N GLY A 164 -43.07 22.49 17.99
CA GLY A 164 -43.47 23.81 18.47
C GLY A 164 -42.52 24.93 18.00
N GLY A 165 -41.49 24.62 17.26
CA GLY A 165 -40.55 25.60 16.69
C GLY A 165 -39.28 25.82 17.53
N GLU A 166 -39.05 25.05 18.61
CA GLU A 166 -37.80 25.10 19.35
C GLU A 166 -36.69 24.46 18.52
N ASP A 167 -35.49 25.02 18.60
CA ASP A 167 -34.34 24.52 17.85
C ASP A 167 -33.99 23.08 18.23
N PHE A 168 -33.91 22.19 17.22
CA PHE A 168 -33.72 20.76 17.43
C PHE A 168 -32.40 20.47 18.16
N ALA A 169 -31.32 21.17 17.82
CA ALA A 169 -30.03 20.97 18.45
C ALA A 169 -30.05 21.36 19.93
N LYS A 170 -30.74 22.46 20.28
CA LYS A 170 -30.88 22.88 21.68
C LYS A 170 -31.68 21.86 22.48
N VAL A 171 -32.77 21.34 21.90
CA VAL A 171 -33.58 20.30 22.58
C VAL A 171 -32.76 19.02 22.74
N ALA A 172 -31.97 18.63 21.72
CA ALA A 172 -31.06 17.48 21.80
C ALA A 172 -30.01 17.65 22.91
N ASP A 173 -29.35 18.81 22.97
CA ASP A 173 -28.34 19.09 24.00
C ASP A 173 -28.94 19.11 25.40
N ASP A 174 -30.22 19.48 25.56
CA ASP A 174 -30.91 19.57 26.81
C ASP A 174 -31.35 18.20 27.36
N VAL A 175 -31.92 17.32 26.52
CA VAL A 175 -32.60 16.11 26.97
C VAL A 175 -32.03 14.80 26.45
N SER A 176 -31.23 14.81 25.34
CA SER A 176 -30.72 13.58 24.78
C SER A 176 -29.73 12.87 25.70
N LYS A 177 -29.83 11.54 25.73
CA LYS A 177 -28.91 10.65 26.47
C LYS A 177 -27.85 10.05 25.57
N ASP A 178 -27.75 10.46 24.29
CA ASP A 178 -26.66 10.06 23.41
C ASP A 178 -25.42 10.93 23.68
N PRO A 179 -24.33 10.35 24.22
CA PRO A 179 -23.12 11.10 24.53
C PRO A 179 -22.29 11.44 23.28
N GLY A 180 -22.57 10.80 22.13
CA GLY A 180 -21.77 10.88 20.93
C GLY A 180 -22.17 12.00 19.97
N SER A 181 -23.35 12.61 20.14
CA SER A 181 -23.90 13.55 19.17
C SER A 181 -24.21 14.91 19.79
N LYS A 182 -23.33 15.89 19.61
CA LYS A 182 -23.59 17.27 20.01
C LYS A 182 -24.73 17.86 19.15
N GLY A 183 -25.73 18.42 19.78
CA GLY A 183 -26.94 18.90 19.10
C GLY A 183 -27.68 17.78 18.35
N GLY A 184 -27.44 16.52 18.74
CA GLY A 184 -28.03 15.34 18.13
C GLY A 184 -27.51 15.02 16.74
N ASP A 185 -26.43 15.65 16.26
CA ASP A 185 -25.91 15.48 14.90
C ASP A 185 -25.20 14.12 14.71
N LEU A 186 -25.67 13.33 13.76
CA LEU A 186 -25.12 12.03 13.40
C LEU A 186 -24.24 12.08 12.13
N GLY A 187 -24.17 13.24 11.47
CA GLY A 187 -23.50 13.37 10.18
C GLY A 187 -24.15 12.52 9.07
N TRP A 188 -23.34 12.16 8.06
CA TRP A 188 -23.78 11.32 6.94
C TRP A 188 -23.59 9.84 7.26
N PHE A 189 -24.63 9.03 7.03
CA PHE A 189 -24.60 7.58 7.26
C PHE A 189 -25.48 6.84 6.24
N THR A 190 -25.14 5.57 6.01
CA THR A 190 -25.92 4.61 5.24
C THR A 190 -26.85 3.81 6.16
N LYS A 191 -27.93 3.26 5.60
CA LYS A 191 -28.99 2.58 6.39
C LYS A 191 -28.45 1.44 7.25
N ASP A 192 -27.49 0.69 6.75
CA ASP A 192 -26.88 -0.48 7.41
C ASP A 192 -25.96 -0.14 8.60
N ARG A 193 -25.58 1.13 8.75
CA ARG A 193 -24.78 1.59 9.89
C ARG A 193 -25.59 1.88 11.15
N MET A 194 -26.91 1.85 11.06
CA MET A 194 -27.82 2.13 12.14
C MET A 194 -28.61 0.88 12.53
N VAL A 195 -29.13 0.86 13.77
CA VAL A 195 -30.08 -0.20 14.16
C VAL A 195 -31.30 -0.17 13.23
N PRO A 196 -31.88 -1.34 12.89
CA PRO A 196 -32.89 -1.44 11.83
C PRO A 196 -34.05 -0.47 12.01
N GLU A 197 -34.58 -0.35 13.21
CA GLU A 197 -35.75 0.49 13.52
C GLU A 197 -35.46 1.96 13.26
N PHE A 198 -34.28 2.44 13.66
CA PHE A 198 -33.84 3.79 13.41
C PHE A 198 -33.63 4.06 11.91
N GLY A 199 -32.86 3.16 11.25
CA GLY A 199 -32.56 3.27 9.83
C GLY A 199 -33.81 3.29 8.97
N GLU A 200 -34.78 2.39 9.26
CA GLU A 200 -36.06 2.36 8.54
C GLU A 200 -36.88 3.63 8.71
N ALA A 201 -36.93 4.17 9.92
CA ALA A 201 -37.66 5.42 10.18
C ALA A 201 -36.99 6.62 9.51
N ALA A 202 -35.66 6.76 9.67
CA ALA A 202 -34.90 7.89 9.13
C ALA A 202 -34.96 7.94 7.60
N TYR A 203 -34.87 6.80 6.91
CA TYR A 203 -34.89 6.75 5.43
C TYR A 203 -36.27 7.04 4.83
N LYS A 204 -37.36 6.87 5.59
CA LYS A 204 -38.72 7.23 5.16
C LYS A 204 -39.00 8.72 5.21
N LEU A 205 -38.23 9.47 6.02
CA LEU A 205 -38.45 10.92 6.18
C LEU A 205 -38.06 11.69 4.90
N LYS A 206 -38.71 12.82 4.71
CA LYS A 206 -38.31 13.83 3.72
C LYS A 206 -37.38 14.85 4.38
N LYS A 207 -36.60 15.55 3.59
CA LYS A 207 -35.71 16.62 4.08
C LYS A 207 -36.46 17.61 4.95
N GLY A 208 -35.95 17.84 6.15
CA GLY A 208 -36.55 18.71 7.18
C GLY A 208 -37.66 18.06 8.01
N GLU A 209 -38.08 16.84 7.68
CA GLU A 209 -39.15 16.13 8.41
C GLU A 209 -38.63 15.54 9.72
N ILE A 210 -39.50 15.52 10.72
CA ILE A 210 -39.27 14.99 12.06
C ILE A 210 -40.14 13.76 12.26
N SER A 211 -39.54 12.63 12.67
CA SER A 211 -40.26 11.38 12.93
C SER A 211 -41.18 11.48 14.13
N ASP A 212 -42.14 10.58 14.20
CA ASP A 212 -42.73 10.19 15.48
C ASP A 212 -41.68 9.45 16.34
N PRO A 213 -41.92 9.25 17.65
CA PRO A 213 -41.03 8.48 18.52
C PRO A 213 -40.78 7.07 17.98
N VAL A 214 -39.49 6.70 17.78
CA VAL A 214 -39.05 5.40 17.26
C VAL A 214 -38.39 4.63 18.40
N LYS A 215 -38.88 3.42 18.67
CA LYS A 215 -38.30 2.56 19.71
C LYS A 215 -37.13 1.75 19.16
N SER A 216 -36.04 1.66 19.90
CA SER A 216 -34.93 0.73 19.65
C SER A 216 -34.47 0.06 20.96
N GLN A 217 -33.45 -0.77 20.90
CA GLN A 217 -32.82 -1.35 22.08
C GLN A 217 -32.14 -0.32 22.99
N PHE A 218 -31.84 0.89 22.50
CA PHE A 218 -31.18 1.96 23.26
C PHE A 218 -32.16 2.92 23.93
N GLY A 219 -33.42 2.86 23.59
CA GLY A 219 -34.46 3.76 24.05
C GLY A 219 -35.38 4.25 22.96
N TRP A 220 -35.85 5.48 23.08
CA TRP A 220 -36.74 6.15 22.15
C TRP A 220 -36.03 7.30 21.42
N HIS A 221 -36.20 7.33 20.13
CA HIS A 221 -35.56 8.31 19.25
C HIS A 221 -36.61 9.25 18.66
N VAL A 222 -36.30 10.53 18.60
CA VAL A 222 -36.94 11.51 17.73
C VAL A 222 -35.89 11.87 16.67
N ILE A 223 -36.20 11.68 15.40
CA ILE A 223 -35.23 11.80 14.30
C ILE A 223 -35.65 12.96 13.39
N LYS A 224 -34.72 13.83 13.03
CA LYS A 224 -34.90 14.86 12.03
C LYS A 224 -33.99 14.60 10.84
N LEU A 225 -34.53 14.47 9.64
CA LEU A 225 -33.72 14.34 8.44
C LEU A 225 -33.23 15.72 7.98
N GLU A 226 -31.93 15.89 7.91
CA GLU A 226 -31.32 17.14 7.43
C GLU A 226 -31.15 17.13 5.91
N ASP A 227 -30.61 16.02 5.34
CA ASP A 227 -30.44 15.91 3.90
C ASP A 227 -30.31 14.44 3.43
N LYS A 228 -30.41 14.23 2.11
CA LYS A 228 -30.16 12.95 1.43
C LYS A 228 -29.27 13.18 0.21
N ARG A 229 -28.35 12.27 -0.02
CA ARG A 229 -27.52 12.27 -1.23
C ARG A 229 -27.13 10.85 -1.65
N VAL A 230 -26.72 10.72 -2.89
CA VAL A 230 -25.98 9.53 -3.31
C VAL A 230 -24.58 9.62 -2.71
N LYS A 231 -24.14 8.57 -2.03
CA LYS A 231 -22.80 8.50 -1.46
C LYS A 231 -21.74 8.68 -2.55
N PRO A 232 -20.93 9.71 -2.45
CA PRO A 232 -19.92 9.95 -3.46
C PRO A 232 -18.89 8.81 -3.51
N PHE A 233 -18.47 8.44 -4.72
CA PHE A 233 -17.31 7.58 -4.87
C PHE A 233 -16.07 8.37 -4.45
N PRO A 234 -15.13 7.76 -3.69
CA PRO A 234 -13.91 8.46 -3.31
C PRO A 234 -13.17 8.98 -4.55
N SER A 235 -12.60 10.17 -4.48
CA SER A 235 -11.78 10.69 -5.57
C SER A 235 -10.56 9.80 -5.85
N PHE A 236 -10.06 9.85 -7.08
CA PHE A 236 -8.86 9.09 -7.47
C PHE A 236 -7.67 9.39 -6.55
N GLU A 237 -7.48 10.65 -6.17
CA GLU A 237 -6.37 11.06 -5.31
C GLU A 237 -6.50 10.48 -3.89
N GLU A 238 -7.71 10.38 -3.34
CA GLU A 238 -7.94 9.76 -2.02
C GLU A 238 -7.61 8.26 -1.99
N VAL A 239 -7.79 7.56 -3.10
CA VAL A 239 -7.58 6.09 -3.20
C VAL A 239 -6.37 5.72 -4.04
N LYS A 240 -5.57 6.67 -4.50
CA LYS A 240 -4.45 6.46 -5.43
C LYS A 240 -3.47 5.40 -4.95
N THR A 241 -3.11 5.44 -3.67
CA THR A 241 -2.20 4.45 -3.07
C THR A 241 -2.79 3.04 -3.09
N GLN A 242 -4.07 2.89 -2.74
CA GLN A 242 -4.74 1.59 -2.76
C GLN A 242 -4.89 1.05 -4.19
N VAL A 243 -5.21 1.91 -5.14
CA VAL A 243 -5.30 1.55 -6.56
C VAL A 243 -3.93 1.13 -7.10
N ALA A 244 -2.86 1.85 -6.74
CA ALA A 244 -1.49 1.50 -7.13
C ALA A 244 -1.09 0.11 -6.60
N GLN A 245 -1.35 -0.17 -5.32
CA GLN A 245 -1.10 -1.48 -4.71
C GLN A 245 -1.90 -2.59 -5.40
N TYR A 246 -3.18 -2.35 -5.69
CA TYR A 246 -4.01 -3.32 -6.38
C TYR A 246 -3.49 -3.62 -7.79
N VAL A 247 -3.13 -2.61 -8.57
CA VAL A 247 -2.58 -2.77 -9.94
C VAL A 247 -1.25 -3.50 -9.91
N ALA A 248 -0.36 -3.16 -8.98
CA ALA A 248 0.92 -3.84 -8.78
C ALA A 248 0.72 -5.33 -8.48
N GLN A 249 -0.13 -5.65 -7.51
CA GLN A 249 -0.45 -7.04 -7.14
C GLN A 249 -1.11 -7.81 -8.29
N LYS A 250 -2.01 -7.16 -9.03
CA LYS A 250 -2.66 -7.75 -10.21
C LYS A 250 -1.62 -8.10 -11.27
N SER A 251 -0.71 -7.19 -11.61
CA SER A 251 0.35 -7.42 -12.61
C SER A 251 1.28 -8.59 -12.21
N GLN A 252 1.64 -8.67 -10.93
CA GLN A 252 2.43 -9.81 -10.40
C GLN A 252 1.67 -11.13 -10.53
N SER A 253 0.38 -11.14 -10.16
CA SER A 253 -0.46 -12.34 -10.24
C SER A 253 -0.65 -12.82 -11.69
N GLU A 254 -0.87 -11.90 -12.61
CA GLU A 254 -1.00 -12.19 -14.04
C GLU A 254 0.30 -12.80 -14.62
N LEU A 255 1.47 -12.26 -14.25
CA LEU A 255 2.75 -12.87 -14.62
C LEU A 255 2.86 -14.30 -14.11
N ILE A 256 2.58 -14.54 -12.81
CA ILE A 256 2.67 -15.87 -12.21
C ILE A 256 1.72 -16.84 -12.91
N MET A 257 0.47 -16.44 -13.17
CA MET A 257 -0.49 -17.27 -13.90
C MET A 257 0.02 -17.66 -15.28
N LYS A 258 0.51 -16.67 -16.05
CA LYS A 258 1.07 -16.91 -17.39
C LYS A 258 2.27 -17.84 -17.37
N LEU A 259 3.16 -17.70 -16.39
CA LEU A 259 4.32 -18.60 -16.24
C LEU A 259 3.87 -20.03 -15.90
N ARG A 260 2.84 -20.17 -15.07
CA ARG A 260 2.29 -21.49 -14.73
C ARG A 260 1.58 -22.17 -15.89
N GLU A 261 0.87 -21.42 -16.73
CA GLU A 261 0.24 -21.93 -17.95
C GLU A 261 1.25 -22.48 -18.94
N GLY A 262 2.43 -21.84 -19.07
CA GLY A 262 3.50 -22.27 -19.95
C GLY A 262 4.41 -23.38 -19.39
N ALA A 263 4.22 -23.77 -18.12
CA ALA A 263 5.10 -24.73 -17.44
C ALA A 263 4.46 -26.12 -17.30
N LYS A 264 5.24 -27.17 -17.56
CA LYS A 264 4.85 -28.53 -17.20
C LYS A 264 5.07 -28.74 -15.68
N ILE A 265 3.99 -28.72 -14.91
CA ILE A 265 4.04 -28.90 -13.46
C ILE A 265 3.52 -30.28 -13.09
N GLU A 266 4.38 -31.15 -12.63
CA GLU A 266 4.03 -32.48 -12.11
C GLU A 266 4.19 -32.47 -10.59
N ARG A 267 3.09 -32.79 -9.87
CA ARG A 267 3.12 -32.95 -8.42
C ARG A 267 3.16 -34.45 -8.09
N MET A 268 4.24 -34.89 -7.48
CA MET A 268 4.41 -36.32 -7.18
C MET A 268 3.54 -36.76 -5.99
N GLU A 269 3.31 -35.90 -5.01
CA GLU A 269 2.35 -36.07 -3.92
C GLU A 269 1.57 -34.78 -3.73
N ALA A 270 0.26 -34.87 -3.67
CA ALA A 270 -0.57 -33.74 -3.27
C ALA A 270 -0.43 -33.56 -1.74
N PRO A 271 0.09 -32.46 -1.21
CA PRO A 271 -0.07 -32.17 0.20
C PRO A 271 -1.56 -32.16 0.53
N PRO A 272 -1.99 -32.58 1.73
CA PRO A 272 -3.38 -32.47 2.14
C PRO A 272 -3.82 -31.03 1.90
N ALA A 273 -5.03 -30.87 1.32
CA ALA A 273 -5.58 -29.55 1.03
C ALA A 273 -5.47 -28.71 2.31
N PRO A 274 -4.92 -27.47 2.26
CA PRO A 274 -4.89 -26.63 3.42
C PRO A 274 -6.32 -26.47 3.93
N VAL A 275 -6.55 -26.85 5.18
CA VAL A 275 -7.79 -26.53 5.89
C VAL A 275 -7.73 -25.01 6.10
N LEU A 276 -8.26 -24.27 5.13
CA LEU A 276 -8.47 -22.84 5.30
C LEU A 276 -9.45 -22.68 6.46
N PRO A 277 -9.13 -21.87 7.47
CA PRO A 277 -10.12 -21.52 8.47
C PRO A 277 -11.33 -20.93 7.75
N PRO A 278 -12.56 -21.22 8.22
CA PRO A 278 -13.75 -20.63 7.61
C PRO A 278 -13.55 -19.12 7.57
N LEU A 279 -13.79 -18.54 6.39
CA LEU A 279 -13.81 -17.09 6.23
C LEU A 279 -14.76 -16.54 7.28
N ALA A 280 -14.26 -15.68 8.18
CA ALA A 280 -15.10 -14.99 9.13
C ALA A 280 -16.25 -14.31 8.36
N PRO A 281 -17.50 -14.40 8.83
CA PRO A 281 -18.60 -13.71 8.18
C PRO A 281 -18.29 -12.20 8.17
N ARG A 282 -18.48 -11.61 6.97
CA ARG A 282 -18.31 -10.16 6.73
C ARG A 282 -19.45 -9.38 7.38
#